data_c537c499bb1123a8669186d19fad526f
#
_entry.id   c537c499bb1123a8669186d19fad526f
#
_cell.length_a   1.000
_cell.length_b   1.000
_cell.length_c   1.000
_cell.angle_alpha   90.00
_cell.angle_beta   90.00
_cell.angle_gamma   90.00
#
_symmetry.space_group_name_H-M   'P 1'
#
loop_
_entity.id
_entity.type
_entity.pdbx_description
1 polymer ?
#
loop_
_entity_poly.entity_id
_entity_poly.type
_entity_poly.pdbx_seq_one_letter_code
_entity_poly.pdbx_strand_id
1 'polypeptide(L)'
;MKWKLRFGAVAGHTLEFYDVAIFAAISSYLSAELTRLGYQQATELVWGIFALRFLIRPLGGYVIGRYADKVGKKPAMILVSILTGSATLCMAFLPIELLGVYTPLAILFLQMLLSFSFAGESPSLSTYLYKDSKPQERGRISALLTGSAVVGVIGSLGIVL
;
A
#
# COMPACT_ATOMS: atom_id res chain seq x y z
N MET A 1 -10.17 -20.24 -13.07
CA MET A 1 -8.82 -19.58 -13.06
C MET A 1 -7.81 -20.53 -12.41
N LYS A 2 -6.61 -20.66 -13.00
CA LYS A 2 -5.55 -21.55 -12.44
C LYS A 2 -5.01 -20.96 -11.14
N TRP A 3 -4.72 -21.80 -10.14
CA TRP A 3 -4.21 -21.35 -8.82
C TRP A 3 -2.94 -20.51 -8.91
N LYS A 4 -2.03 -20.78 -9.86
CA LYS A 4 -0.83 -19.98 -10.10
C LYS A 4 -1.15 -18.50 -10.39
N LEU A 5 -2.23 -18.23 -11.13
CA LEU A 5 -2.69 -16.86 -11.40
C LEU A 5 -3.27 -16.18 -10.17
N ARG A 6 -3.96 -16.95 -9.32
CA ARG A 6 -4.48 -16.45 -8.03
C ARG A 6 -3.35 -16.03 -7.09
N PHE A 7 -2.29 -16.85 -6.98
CA PHE A 7 -1.12 -16.49 -6.19
C PHE A 7 -0.41 -15.23 -6.72
N GLY A 8 -0.23 -15.11 -8.04
CA GLY A 8 0.34 -13.91 -8.64
C GLY A 8 -0.49 -12.66 -8.39
N ALA A 9 -1.83 -12.77 -8.46
CA ALA A 9 -2.72 -11.65 -8.20
C ALA A 9 -2.68 -11.18 -6.73
N VAL A 10 -2.39 -12.07 -5.78
CA VAL A 10 -2.33 -11.74 -4.34
C VAL A 10 -0.98 -11.18 -3.91
N ALA A 11 0.04 -11.26 -4.76
CA ALA A 11 1.37 -10.73 -4.43
C ALA A 11 1.34 -9.22 -4.14
N GLY A 12 0.59 -8.44 -4.93
CA GLY A 12 0.37 -7.00 -4.68
C GLY A 12 -0.25 -6.75 -3.31
N HIS A 13 -1.26 -7.52 -2.94
CA HIS A 13 -1.91 -7.44 -1.63
C HIS A 13 -0.95 -7.73 -0.47
N THR A 14 -0.04 -8.68 -0.63
CA THR A 14 1.04 -8.93 0.34
C THR A 14 1.93 -7.70 0.51
N LEU A 15 2.32 -7.06 -0.60
CA LEU A 15 3.15 -5.85 -0.58
C LEU A 15 2.43 -4.65 0.05
N GLU A 16 1.11 -4.53 -0.13
CA GLU A 16 0.31 -3.50 0.55
C GLU A 16 0.45 -3.60 2.07
N PHE A 17 0.21 -4.78 2.63
CA PHE A 17 0.30 -4.99 4.08
C PHE A 17 1.73 -4.92 4.60
N TYR A 18 2.70 -5.35 3.80
CA TYR A 18 4.12 -5.14 4.10
C TYR A 18 4.45 -3.65 4.23
N ASP A 19 4.02 -2.82 3.27
CA ASP A 19 4.28 -1.37 3.27
C ASP A 19 3.62 -0.65 4.45
N VAL A 20 2.38 -1.01 4.79
CA VAL A 20 1.69 -0.44 5.97
C VAL A 20 2.43 -0.79 7.25
N ALA A 21 2.83 -2.05 7.42
CA ALA A 21 3.47 -2.53 8.64
C ALA A 21 4.91 -2.00 8.76
N ILE A 22 5.67 -1.94 7.67
CA ILE A 22 7.05 -1.43 7.72
C ILE A 22 7.08 0.07 8.02
N PHE A 23 6.14 0.84 7.47
CA PHE A 23 6.05 2.27 7.78
C PHE A 23 5.81 2.50 9.28
N ALA A 24 4.90 1.74 9.87
CA ALA A 24 4.65 1.80 11.32
C ALA A 24 5.90 1.38 12.12
N ALA A 25 6.59 0.33 11.70
CA ALA A 25 7.77 -0.18 12.39
C ALA A 25 8.97 0.79 12.33
N ILE A 26 9.16 1.49 11.21
CA ILE A 26 10.26 2.46 11.05
C ILE A 26 9.89 3.89 11.46
N SER A 27 8.68 4.11 11.97
CA SER A 27 8.19 5.44 12.34
C SER A 27 9.10 6.17 13.33
N SER A 28 9.69 5.44 14.30
CA SER A 28 10.65 5.99 15.26
C SER A 28 11.95 6.47 14.60
N TYR A 29 12.47 5.71 13.64
CA TYR A 29 13.67 6.09 12.87
C TYR A 29 13.37 7.32 12.00
N LEU A 30 12.22 7.36 11.35
CA LEU A 30 11.79 8.49 10.54
C LEU A 30 11.60 9.75 11.38
N SER A 31 11.02 9.62 12.58
CA SER A 31 10.90 10.74 13.54
C SER A 31 12.26 11.27 13.96
N ALA A 32 13.22 10.39 14.24
CA ALA A 32 14.57 10.78 14.62
C ALA A 32 15.28 11.54 13.48
N GLU A 33 15.13 11.08 12.23
CA GLU A 33 15.72 11.73 11.06
C GLU A 33 15.09 13.12 10.80
N LEU A 34 13.78 13.25 10.93
CA LEU A 34 13.11 14.54 10.81
C LEU A 34 13.50 15.50 11.92
N THR A 35 13.73 15.00 13.14
CA THR A 35 14.27 15.81 14.25
C THR A 35 15.68 16.32 13.92
N ARG A 36 16.52 15.49 13.32
CA ARG A 36 17.85 15.89 12.83
C ARG A 36 17.78 17.00 11.79
N LEU A 37 16.76 17.01 10.94
CA LEU A 37 16.50 18.04 9.95
C LEU A 37 15.90 19.33 10.55
N GLY A 38 15.69 19.42 11.87
CA GLY A 38 15.23 20.59 12.58
C GLY A 38 13.72 20.64 12.88
N TYR A 39 12.98 19.55 12.65
CA TYR A 39 11.56 19.48 12.99
C TYR A 39 11.36 19.14 14.46
N GLN A 40 10.90 20.10 15.27
CA GLN A 40 10.68 19.90 16.71
C GLN A 40 9.53 18.93 17.03
N GLN A 41 8.52 18.84 16.14
CA GLN A 41 7.34 17.96 16.27
C GLN A 41 7.40 16.80 15.25
N ALA A 42 8.57 16.20 15.10
CA ALA A 42 8.80 15.15 14.09
C ALA A 42 7.91 13.92 14.30
N THR A 43 7.68 13.54 15.54
CA THR A 43 6.81 12.38 15.87
C THR A 43 5.36 12.64 15.48
N GLU A 44 4.83 13.81 15.80
CA GLU A 44 3.48 14.22 15.42
C GLU A 44 3.32 14.30 13.90
N LEU A 45 4.33 14.79 13.19
CA LEU A 45 4.35 14.81 11.72
C LEU A 45 4.27 13.39 11.13
N VAL A 46 5.06 12.45 11.62
CA VAL A 46 5.07 11.07 11.13
C VAL A 46 3.71 10.40 11.37
N TRP A 47 3.15 10.54 12.57
CA TRP A 47 1.83 9.99 12.89
C TRP A 47 0.70 10.72 12.15
N GLY A 48 0.84 12.03 11.90
CA GLY A 48 -0.07 12.80 11.06
C GLY A 48 -0.09 12.30 9.62
N ILE A 49 1.07 12.03 9.03
CA ILE A 49 1.20 11.42 7.70
C ILE A 49 0.50 10.05 7.67
N PHE A 50 0.74 9.24 8.69
CA PHE A 50 0.12 7.92 8.81
C PHE A 50 -1.42 8.02 8.91
N ALA A 51 -1.95 8.95 9.68
CA ALA A 51 -3.39 9.20 9.79
C ALA A 51 -4.00 9.67 8.47
N LEU A 52 -3.38 10.65 7.80
CA LEU A 52 -3.83 11.17 6.50
C LEU A 52 -3.86 10.06 5.42
N ARG A 53 -2.94 9.13 5.49
CA ARG A 53 -2.90 7.95 4.63
C ARG A 53 -4.20 7.15 4.69
N PHE A 54 -4.79 6.98 5.87
CA PHE A 54 -6.08 6.31 6.03
C PHE A 54 -7.26 7.15 5.54
N LEU A 55 -7.18 8.47 5.67
CA LEU A 55 -8.24 9.37 5.19
C LEU A 55 -8.35 9.40 3.65
N ILE A 56 -7.24 9.23 2.93
CA ILE A 56 -7.24 9.20 1.46
C ILE A 56 -7.79 7.87 0.90
N ARG A 57 -7.84 6.80 1.69
CA ARG A 57 -8.31 5.48 1.25
C ARG A 57 -9.73 5.47 0.68
N PRO A 58 -10.75 6.06 1.31
CA PRO A 58 -12.10 6.10 0.76
C PRO A 58 -12.17 6.77 -0.60
N LEU A 59 -11.39 7.85 -0.79
CA LEU A 59 -11.31 8.56 -2.07
C LEU A 59 -10.68 7.69 -3.15
N GLY A 60 -9.55 7.04 -2.84
CA GLY A 60 -8.89 6.11 -3.75
C GLY A 60 -9.78 4.94 -4.14
N GLY A 61 -10.47 4.33 -3.17
CA GLY A 61 -11.42 3.26 -3.40
C GLY A 61 -12.57 3.66 -4.33
N TYR A 62 -13.11 4.85 -4.13
CA TYR A 62 -14.18 5.39 -4.98
C TYR A 62 -13.70 5.64 -6.42
N VAL A 63 -12.59 6.36 -6.58
CA VAL A 63 -12.06 6.73 -7.91
C VAL A 63 -11.61 5.51 -8.70
N ILE A 64 -10.80 4.65 -8.10
CA ILE A 64 -10.28 3.45 -8.76
C ILE A 64 -11.39 2.41 -8.96
N GLY A 65 -12.30 2.27 -8.01
CA GLY A 65 -13.48 1.42 -8.14
C GLY A 65 -14.34 1.82 -9.35
N ARG A 66 -14.65 3.11 -9.45
CA ARG A 66 -15.41 3.66 -10.60
C ARG A 66 -14.67 3.48 -11.93
N TYR A 67 -13.36 3.63 -11.93
CA TYR A 67 -12.53 3.34 -13.12
C TYR A 67 -12.58 1.84 -13.49
N ALA A 68 -12.45 0.96 -12.50
CA ALA A 68 -12.54 -0.49 -12.68
C ALA A 68 -13.91 -0.95 -13.21
N ASP A 69 -14.97 -0.27 -12.80
CA ASP A 69 -16.33 -0.58 -13.30
C ASP A 69 -16.53 -0.16 -14.77
N LYS A 70 -15.85 0.92 -15.22
CA LYS A 70 -15.94 1.41 -16.59
C LYS A 70 -15.03 0.66 -17.58
N VAL A 71 -13.79 0.42 -17.21
CA VAL A 71 -12.73 -0.09 -18.10
C VAL A 71 -12.47 -1.58 -17.89
N GLY A 72 -12.87 -2.09 -16.75
CA GLY A 72 -12.65 -3.46 -16.33
C GLY A 72 -11.63 -3.58 -15.19
N LYS A 73 -11.73 -4.67 -14.44
CA LYS A 73 -10.94 -4.89 -13.23
C LYS A 73 -9.46 -5.16 -13.52
N LYS A 74 -9.17 -5.89 -14.60
CA LYS A 74 -7.78 -6.20 -14.99
C LYS A 74 -6.98 -4.94 -15.36
N PRO A 75 -7.46 -4.03 -16.22
CA PRO A 75 -6.78 -2.77 -16.51
C PRO A 75 -6.61 -1.88 -15.26
N ALA A 76 -7.63 -1.85 -14.39
CA ALA A 76 -7.54 -1.11 -13.14
C ALA A 76 -6.44 -1.65 -12.21
N MET A 77 -6.32 -2.97 -12.08
CA MET A 77 -5.25 -3.59 -11.29
C MET A 77 -3.87 -3.28 -11.87
N ILE A 78 -3.71 -3.29 -13.20
CA ILE A 78 -2.44 -2.94 -13.85
C ILE A 78 -2.09 -1.48 -13.57
N LEU A 79 -3.06 -0.57 -13.68
CA LEU A 79 -2.85 0.85 -13.37
C LEU A 79 -2.40 1.04 -11.92
N VAL A 80 -3.09 0.41 -10.99
CA VAL A 80 -2.75 0.47 -9.56
C VAL A 80 -1.35 -0.07 -9.30
N SER A 81 -0.99 -1.21 -9.90
CA SER A 81 0.35 -1.80 -9.74
C SER A 81 1.46 -0.88 -10.28
N ILE A 82 1.22 -0.18 -11.39
CA ILE A 82 2.17 0.80 -11.93
C ILE A 82 2.30 2.01 -11.00
N LEU A 83 1.18 2.54 -10.49
CA LEU A 83 1.19 3.66 -9.53
C LEU A 83 1.93 3.29 -8.25
N THR A 84 1.62 2.13 -7.69
CA THR A 84 2.27 1.61 -6.48
C THR A 84 3.76 1.40 -6.71
N GLY A 85 4.15 0.73 -7.79
CA GLY A 85 5.55 0.48 -8.12
C GLY A 85 6.34 1.77 -8.32
N SER A 86 5.79 2.74 -9.05
CA SER A 86 6.44 4.04 -9.26
C SER A 86 6.59 4.83 -7.96
N ALA A 87 5.55 4.88 -7.13
CA ALA A 87 5.59 5.57 -5.85
C ALA A 87 6.60 4.94 -4.88
N THR A 88 6.66 3.60 -4.83
CA THR A 88 7.63 2.86 -4.01
C THR A 88 9.07 3.12 -4.48
N LEU A 89 9.32 3.12 -5.79
CA LEU A 89 10.64 3.46 -6.34
C LEU A 89 11.02 4.91 -6.02
N CYS A 90 10.11 5.86 -6.19
CA CYS A 90 10.36 7.25 -5.81
C CYS A 90 10.69 7.39 -4.33
N MET A 91 10.00 6.62 -3.46
CA MET A 91 10.28 6.61 -2.03
C MET A 91 11.68 6.03 -1.73
N ALA A 92 12.06 4.94 -2.40
CA ALA A 92 13.37 4.30 -2.21
C ALA A 92 14.55 5.20 -2.63
N PHE A 93 14.36 6.00 -3.66
CA PHE A 93 15.38 6.93 -4.17
C PHE A 93 15.21 8.37 -3.69
N LEU A 94 14.39 8.61 -2.67
CA LEU A 94 14.13 9.95 -2.16
C LEU A 94 15.42 10.58 -1.62
N PRO A 95 15.93 11.68 -2.22
CA PRO A 95 17.15 12.32 -1.78
C PRO A 95 16.88 13.21 -0.56
N ILE A 96 16.84 12.63 0.62
CA ILE A 96 16.49 13.30 1.88
C ILE A 96 17.42 14.51 2.13
N GLU A 97 18.71 14.35 1.86
CA GLU A 97 19.70 15.42 2.05
C GLU A 97 19.50 16.62 1.11
N LEU A 98 19.07 16.38 -0.13
CA LEU A 98 18.78 17.42 -1.11
C LEU A 98 17.44 18.13 -0.84
N LEU A 99 16.45 17.40 -0.39
CA LEU A 99 15.11 17.92 -0.10
C LEU A 99 15.07 18.73 1.21
N GLY A 100 15.91 18.37 2.20
CA GLY A 100 16.00 19.09 3.47
C GLY A 100 14.63 19.35 4.10
N VAL A 101 14.24 20.62 4.16
CA VAL A 101 12.97 21.08 4.75
C VAL A 101 11.74 20.55 4.02
N TYR A 102 11.82 20.16 2.75
CA TYR A 102 10.69 19.62 1.97
C TYR A 102 10.52 18.11 2.11
N THR A 103 11.41 17.43 2.82
CA THR A 103 11.35 15.97 3.01
C THR A 103 10.01 15.47 3.55
N PRO A 104 9.41 16.05 4.62
CA PRO A 104 8.12 15.59 5.11
C PRO A 104 7.00 15.71 4.09
N LEU A 105 7.02 16.78 3.30
CA LEU A 105 6.02 17.02 2.26
C LEU A 105 6.13 15.99 1.13
N ALA A 106 7.34 15.63 0.73
CA ALA A 106 7.59 14.60 -0.27
C ALA A 106 7.15 13.23 0.23
N ILE A 107 7.46 12.87 1.47
CA ILE A 107 7.02 11.63 2.12
C ILE A 107 5.50 11.59 2.20
N LEU A 108 4.86 12.67 2.64
CA LEU A 108 3.40 12.77 2.71
C LEU A 108 2.77 12.52 1.34
N PHE A 109 3.24 13.19 0.30
CA PHE A 109 2.71 13.04 -1.04
C PHE A 109 2.82 11.59 -1.55
N LEU A 110 3.99 10.97 -1.41
CA LEU A 110 4.21 9.58 -1.82
C LEU A 110 3.38 8.59 -1.01
N GLN A 111 3.24 8.79 0.28
CA GLN A 111 2.41 7.95 1.14
C GLN A 111 0.92 8.09 0.83
N MET A 112 0.46 9.28 0.49
CA MET A 112 -0.92 9.49 0.02
C MET A 112 -1.15 8.81 -1.33
N LEU A 113 -0.20 8.88 -2.26
CA LEU A 113 -0.29 8.22 -3.56
C LEU A 113 -0.32 6.69 -3.41
N LEU A 114 0.52 6.12 -2.54
CA LEU A 114 0.50 4.69 -2.21
C LEU A 114 -0.84 4.28 -1.61
N SER A 115 -1.35 5.02 -0.64
CA SER A 115 -2.62 4.73 0.01
C SER A 115 -3.81 4.83 -0.95
N PHE A 116 -3.78 5.81 -1.85
CA PHE A 116 -4.77 5.97 -2.90
C PHE A 116 -4.78 4.75 -3.85
N SER A 117 -3.61 4.29 -4.27
CA SER A 117 -3.46 3.12 -5.14
C SER A 117 -3.95 1.84 -4.47
N PHE A 118 -3.52 1.57 -3.25
CA PHE A 118 -3.92 0.37 -2.50
C PHE A 118 -5.41 0.32 -2.18
N ALA A 119 -6.04 1.46 -1.96
CA ALA A 119 -7.48 1.52 -1.67
C ALA A 119 -8.34 0.93 -2.79
N GLY A 120 -7.90 1.04 -4.04
CA GLY A 120 -8.60 0.47 -5.19
C GLY A 120 -8.20 -0.98 -5.47
N GLU A 121 -7.05 -1.43 -4.98
CA GLU A 121 -6.52 -2.77 -5.25
C GLU A 121 -7.34 -3.86 -4.54
N SER A 122 -7.52 -3.76 -3.23
CA SER A 122 -8.20 -4.78 -2.42
C SER A 122 -9.63 -5.13 -2.89
N PRO A 123 -10.53 -4.16 -3.16
CA PRO A 123 -11.87 -4.47 -3.66
C PRO A 123 -11.84 -5.05 -5.08
N SER A 124 -10.96 -4.53 -5.94
CA SER A 124 -10.83 -5.01 -7.32
C SER A 124 -10.28 -6.43 -7.36
N LEU A 125 -9.26 -6.72 -6.54
CA LEU A 125 -8.66 -8.04 -6.40
C LEU A 125 -9.67 -9.06 -5.88
N SER A 126 -10.37 -8.75 -4.80
CA SER A 126 -11.39 -9.63 -4.21
C SER A 126 -12.46 -9.97 -5.23
N THR A 127 -13.00 -8.96 -5.91
CA THR A 127 -14.03 -9.18 -6.93
C THR A 127 -13.49 -9.98 -8.13
N TYR A 128 -12.25 -9.74 -8.54
CA TYR A 128 -11.60 -10.48 -9.61
C TYR A 128 -11.42 -11.97 -9.26
N LEU A 129 -11.00 -12.27 -8.03
CA LEU A 129 -10.80 -13.64 -7.56
C LEU A 129 -12.11 -14.40 -7.39
N TYR A 130 -13.19 -13.73 -6.95
CA TYR A 130 -14.49 -14.36 -6.73
C TYR A 130 -15.32 -14.52 -8.00
N LYS A 131 -15.08 -13.73 -9.06
CA LYS A 131 -15.90 -13.71 -10.27
C LYS A 131 -16.05 -15.09 -10.92
N ASP A 132 -14.96 -15.83 -11.04
CA ASP A 132 -14.92 -17.14 -11.69
C ASP A 132 -14.73 -18.31 -10.68
N SER A 133 -15.06 -18.09 -9.41
CA SER A 133 -14.86 -19.08 -8.35
C SER A 133 -16.15 -19.89 -8.11
N LYS A 134 -15.98 -21.20 -7.90
CA LYS A 134 -17.07 -22.06 -7.41
C LYS A 134 -17.36 -21.74 -5.93
N PRO A 135 -18.60 -21.92 -5.44
CA PRO A 135 -18.94 -21.69 -4.03
C PRO A 135 -18.00 -22.41 -3.05
N GLN A 136 -17.58 -23.63 -3.39
CA GLN A 136 -16.67 -24.43 -2.56
C GLN A 136 -15.24 -23.87 -2.48
N GLU A 137 -14.83 -23.03 -3.43
CA GLU A 137 -13.49 -22.43 -3.48
C GLU A 137 -13.42 -21.08 -2.74
N ARG A 138 -14.56 -20.46 -2.44
CA ARG A 138 -14.60 -19.10 -1.84
C ARG A 138 -13.89 -19.02 -0.49
N GLY A 139 -14.05 -20.04 0.35
CA GLY A 139 -13.32 -20.12 1.62
C GLY A 139 -11.80 -20.18 1.44
N ARG A 140 -11.32 -20.92 0.44
CA ARG A 140 -9.89 -21.00 0.11
C ARG A 140 -9.35 -19.68 -0.43
N ILE A 141 -10.15 -18.94 -1.20
CA ILE A 141 -9.79 -17.60 -1.71
C ILE A 141 -9.72 -16.59 -0.56
N SER A 142 -10.69 -16.60 0.36
CA SER A 142 -10.64 -15.78 1.57
C SER A 142 -9.41 -16.07 2.41
N ALA A 143 -9.10 -17.35 2.62
CA ALA A 143 -7.90 -17.77 3.34
C ALA A 143 -6.61 -17.31 2.64
N LEU A 144 -6.57 -17.34 1.31
CA LEU A 144 -5.44 -16.85 0.52
C LEU A 144 -5.25 -15.32 0.70
N LEU A 145 -6.34 -14.54 0.64
CA LEU A 145 -6.31 -13.09 0.85
C LEU A 145 -5.84 -12.72 2.26
N THR A 146 -6.44 -13.33 3.27
CA THR A 146 -6.04 -13.09 4.67
C THR A 146 -4.61 -13.57 4.94
N GLY A 147 -4.24 -14.74 4.44
CA GLY A 147 -2.89 -15.29 4.57
C GLY A 147 -1.84 -14.39 3.93
N SER A 148 -2.12 -13.82 2.76
CA SER A 148 -1.20 -12.89 2.09
C SER A 148 -0.97 -11.61 2.89
N ALA A 149 -2.01 -11.07 3.54
CA ALA A 149 -1.89 -9.94 4.42
C ALA A 149 -1.00 -10.24 5.63
N VAL A 150 -1.22 -11.38 6.27
CA VAL A 150 -0.41 -11.83 7.42
C VAL A 150 1.05 -12.05 7.03
N VAL A 151 1.32 -12.66 5.87
CA VAL A 151 2.69 -12.83 5.34
C VAL A 151 3.36 -11.48 5.11
N GLY A 152 2.65 -10.48 4.59
CA GLY A 152 3.17 -9.13 4.41
C GLY A 152 3.60 -8.49 5.74
N VAL A 153 2.74 -8.57 6.76
CA VAL A 153 3.02 -8.05 8.10
C VAL A 153 4.21 -8.77 8.75
N ILE A 154 4.23 -10.11 8.73
CA ILE A 154 5.33 -10.89 9.30
C ILE A 154 6.65 -10.59 8.58
N GLY A 155 6.61 -10.47 7.24
CA GLY A 155 7.79 -10.14 6.45
C GLY A 155 8.38 -8.77 6.82
N SER A 156 7.53 -7.76 7.06
CA SER A 156 8.00 -6.43 7.47
C SER A 156 8.63 -6.43 8.86
N LEU A 157 8.01 -7.12 9.81
CA LEU A 157 8.53 -7.22 11.18
C LEU A 157 9.84 -8.00 11.23
N GLY A 158 9.99 -9.06 10.42
CA GLY A 158 11.22 -9.85 10.36
C GLY A 158 12.43 -9.11 9.77
N ILE A 159 12.22 -7.99 9.06
CA ILE A 159 13.31 -7.15 8.55
C ILE A 159 13.73 -6.09 9.58
N VAL A 160 12.79 -5.64 10.41
CA VAL A 160 13.03 -4.56 11.40
C VAL A 160 13.61 -5.11 12.70
N LEU A 161 13.35 -6.39 13.04
CA LEU A 161 13.89 -7.08 14.20
C LEU A 161 15.30 -7.61 13.96
#